data_1cafc4d467dd22e529cc37ba1b1f46a5
#
_entry.id   1cafc4d467dd22e529cc37ba1b1f46a5
#
_cell.length_a   1.000
_cell.length_b   1.000
_cell.length_c   1.000
_cell.angle_alpha   90.00
_cell.angle_beta   90.00
_cell.angle_gamma   90.00
#
_symmetry.space_group_name_H-M   'P 1'
#
loop_
_entity.id
_entity.type
_entity.pdbx_description
1 polymer ?
#
loop_
_entity_poly.entity_id
_entity_poly.type
_entity_poly.pdbx_seq_one_letter_code
_entity_poly.pdbx_strand_id
1 'polypeptide(L)'
;MRVNVLSYEPAGGWILYDYAERLVAALTPHVELVRLTHGQAQGADVTFHVNYAGLRQLQVPGLHCSMVTHIDTPEKFALVRAQAQAGVWGFCMSDDTARRMATLSGEARFLDFAPPAMMAGERRRLNLLFSGRLYDDGRKNEAWVIDFFRAFRPADVVLRVMGAGWESRLAELSAAGYAVEHAQQFDKPRYQAWLKDADHLLYTGFDEGALSTLDALLYGVVPIVTAQGYHLEQEGEVLTYATHAQLMAIAARLQRQLDETNAMRERLTDWDAFARRHVAAWQRLIDAQRAAQPLAA
;
A
#
# COMPACT_ATOMS: atom_id res chain seq x y z
N MET A 1 -14.84 2.42 -26.85
CA MET A 1 -14.33 3.76 -26.52
C MET A 1 -12.84 3.82 -26.80
N ARG A 2 -12.39 4.84 -27.52
CA ARG A 2 -10.97 5.10 -27.82
C ARG A 2 -10.49 6.26 -26.93
N VAL A 3 -9.34 6.10 -26.29
CA VAL A 3 -8.83 7.03 -25.29
C VAL A 3 -7.42 7.49 -25.66
N ASN A 4 -7.17 8.80 -25.61
CA ASN A 4 -5.83 9.38 -25.53
C ASN A 4 -5.51 9.73 -24.09
N VAL A 5 -4.41 9.25 -23.58
CA VAL A 5 -3.77 9.77 -22.37
C VAL A 5 -2.63 10.67 -22.84
N LEU A 6 -2.77 11.96 -22.65
CA LEU A 6 -1.84 12.97 -23.17
C LEU A 6 -0.91 13.46 -22.06
N SER A 7 0.36 13.11 -22.17
CA SER A 7 1.43 13.62 -21.31
C SER A 7 2.16 14.78 -22.02
N TYR A 8 2.50 15.81 -21.27
CA TYR A 8 3.35 16.90 -21.73
C TYR A 8 4.81 16.75 -21.27
N GLU A 9 5.09 15.70 -20.52
CA GLU A 9 6.44 15.33 -20.13
C GLU A 9 7.07 14.36 -21.12
N PRO A 10 8.40 14.42 -21.33
CA PRO A 10 9.09 13.48 -22.20
C PRO A 10 9.07 12.06 -21.61
N ALA A 11 9.27 11.06 -22.47
CA ALA A 11 9.41 9.67 -22.07
C ALA A 11 10.56 9.51 -21.04
N GLY A 12 10.30 8.78 -19.96
CA GLY A 12 11.24 8.62 -18.87
C GLY A 12 11.46 9.87 -18.01
N GLY A 13 10.53 10.84 -18.09
CA GLY A 13 10.53 12.08 -17.33
C GLY A 13 10.14 11.91 -15.86
N TRP A 14 9.40 12.83 -15.33
CA TRP A 14 8.99 12.91 -13.94
C TRP A 14 7.78 12.01 -13.60
N ILE A 15 7.35 12.03 -12.35
CA ILE A 15 6.25 11.22 -11.80
C ILE A 15 4.94 11.25 -12.62
N LEU A 16 4.64 12.34 -13.33
CA LEU A 16 3.45 12.43 -14.17
C LEU A 16 3.53 11.58 -15.44
N TYR A 17 4.74 11.35 -15.95
CA TYR A 17 4.92 10.41 -17.05
C TYR A 17 4.68 8.96 -16.59
N ASP A 18 5.25 8.55 -15.45
CA ASP A 18 5.02 7.22 -14.85
C ASP A 18 3.52 7.02 -14.56
N TYR A 19 2.85 8.07 -14.07
CA TYR A 19 1.40 8.05 -13.87
C TYR A 19 0.66 7.76 -15.18
N ALA A 20 1.04 8.44 -16.26
CA ALA A 20 0.42 8.24 -17.57
C ALA A 20 0.62 6.81 -18.09
N GLU A 21 1.82 6.25 -17.97
CA GLU A 21 2.11 4.87 -18.36
C GLU A 21 1.28 3.85 -17.57
N ARG A 22 1.20 4.01 -16.24
CA ARG A 22 0.40 3.13 -15.39
C ARG A 22 -1.09 3.22 -15.70
N LEU A 23 -1.59 4.43 -15.91
CA LEU A 23 -2.98 4.63 -16.30
C LEU A 23 -3.28 3.95 -17.65
N VAL A 24 -2.41 4.10 -18.65
CA VAL A 24 -2.54 3.43 -19.95
C VAL A 24 -2.54 1.92 -19.80
N ALA A 25 -1.60 1.37 -19.04
CA ALA A 25 -1.53 -0.08 -18.80
C ALA A 25 -2.81 -0.59 -18.11
N ALA A 26 -3.32 0.13 -17.12
CA ALA A 26 -4.54 -0.22 -16.42
C ALA A 26 -5.82 -0.06 -17.26
N LEU A 27 -5.86 0.91 -18.18
CA LEU A 27 -7.00 1.12 -19.08
C LEU A 27 -7.08 0.08 -20.21
N THR A 28 -5.95 -0.48 -20.63
CA THR A 28 -5.86 -1.38 -21.80
C THR A 28 -6.91 -2.50 -21.81
N PRO A 29 -7.21 -3.21 -20.69
CA PRO A 29 -8.23 -4.26 -20.69
C PRO A 29 -9.68 -3.74 -20.69
N HIS A 30 -9.91 -2.44 -20.50
CA HIS A 30 -11.24 -1.85 -20.28
C HIS A 30 -11.75 -1.00 -21.44
N VAL A 31 -10.91 -0.68 -22.44
CA VAL A 31 -11.26 0.17 -23.58
C VAL A 31 -10.84 -0.49 -24.90
N GLU A 32 -11.48 -0.09 -25.99
CA GLU A 32 -11.16 -0.59 -27.34
C GLU A 32 -9.73 -0.26 -27.76
N LEU A 33 -9.29 0.96 -27.43
CA LEU A 33 -7.96 1.45 -27.75
C LEU A 33 -7.57 2.53 -26.75
N VAL A 34 -6.38 2.40 -26.18
CA VAL A 34 -5.74 3.47 -25.41
C VAL A 34 -4.37 3.79 -26.02
N ARG A 35 -4.03 5.06 -26.06
CA ARG A 35 -2.73 5.55 -26.54
C ARG A 35 -2.13 6.52 -25.54
N LEU A 36 -0.85 6.35 -25.26
CA LEU A 36 -0.04 7.40 -24.63
C LEU A 36 0.52 8.29 -25.74
N THR A 37 0.19 9.57 -25.70
CA THR A 37 0.68 10.55 -26.66
C THR A 37 1.45 11.66 -25.97
N HIS A 38 2.44 12.22 -26.67
CA HIS A 38 3.30 13.28 -26.15
C HIS A 38 3.05 14.58 -26.93
N GLY A 39 2.55 15.59 -26.23
CA GLY A 39 2.40 16.94 -26.77
C GLY A 39 1.36 17.12 -27.89
N GLN A 40 0.85 16.07 -28.52
CA GLN A 40 -0.15 16.14 -29.59
C GLN A 40 -1.27 15.12 -29.37
N ALA A 41 -2.51 15.61 -29.27
CA ALA A 41 -3.69 14.77 -29.22
C ALA A 41 -4.05 14.24 -30.60
N GLN A 42 -4.56 13.01 -30.65
CA GLN A 42 -5.16 12.40 -31.84
C GLN A 42 -6.68 12.26 -31.63
N GLY A 43 -7.46 12.16 -32.71
CA GLY A 43 -8.91 11.96 -32.61
C GLY A 43 -9.24 10.70 -31.77
N ALA A 44 -10.01 10.88 -30.71
CA ALA A 44 -10.47 9.83 -29.78
C ALA A 44 -11.82 10.22 -29.20
N ASP A 45 -12.49 9.28 -28.54
CA ASP A 45 -13.73 9.57 -27.81
C ASP A 45 -13.44 10.40 -26.56
N VAL A 46 -12.26 10.16 -25.93
CA VAL A 46 -11.77 10.87 -24.74
C VAL A 46 -10.30 11.26 -24.92
N THR A 47 -9.97 12.49 -24.56
CA THR A 47 -8.59 12.94 -24.35
C THR A 47 -8.41 13.31 -22.89
N PHE A 48 -7.63 12.51 -22.16
CA PHE A 48 -7.27 12.75 -20.76
C PHE A 48 -5.89 13.40 -20.68
N HIS A 49 -5.86 14.63 -20.21
CA HIS A 49 -4.64 15.43 -20.03
C HIS A 49 -4.08 15.19 -18.63
N VAL A 50 -2.90 14.59 -18.54
CA VAL A 50 -2.26 14.26 -17.25
C VAL A 50 -1.82 15.50 -16.48
N ASN A 51 -1.72 16.64 -17.15
CA ASN A 51 -1.41 17.92 -16.51
C ASN A 51 -2.27 19.04 -17.09
N TYR A 52 -3.10 19.66 -16.27
CA TYR A 52 -3.95 20.79 -16.70
C TYR A 52 -3.14 22.01 -17.18
N ALA A 53 -1.94 22.24 -16.65
CA ALA A 53 -1.11 23.37 -17.04
C ALA A 53 -0.60 23.29 -18.50
N GLY A 54 -0.49 22.08 -19.03
CA GLY A 54 -0.09 21.81 -20.43
C GLY A 54 -1.23 21.83 -21.43
N LEU A 55 -2.48 21.94 -20.99
CA LEU A 55 -3.67 21.76 -21.83
C LEU A 55 -3.78 22.89 -22.88
N ARG A 56 -3.50 22.57 -24.16
CA ARG A 56 -3.45 23.52 -25.28
C ARG A 56 -4.21 23.02 -26.52
N GLN A 57 -4.82 21.85 -26.48
CA GLN A 57 -5.33 21.18 -27.71
C GLN A 57 -6.81 20.82 -27.59
N LEU A 58 -7.63 21.83 -27.27
CA LEU A 58 -9.08 21.66 -27.16
C LEU A 58 -9.81 21.56 -28.50
N GLN A 59 -9.11 21.79 -29.64
CA GLN A 59 -9.70 21.70 -30.98
C GLN A 59 -9.86 20.23 -31.47
N VAL A 60 -9.21 19.27 -30.79
CA VAL A 60 -9.37 17.86 -31.15
C VAL A 60 -10.75 17.40 -30.69
N PRO A 61 -11.56 16.78 -31.58
CA PRO A 61 -12.89 16.32 -31.18
C PRO A 61 -12.86 15.27 -30.08
N GLY A 62 -13.90 15.27 -29.22
CA GLY A 62 -14.10 14.32 -28.15
C GLY A 62 -14.27 14.97 -26.79
N LEU A 63 -14.43 14.15 -25.76
CA LEU A 63 -14.50 14.58 -24.38
C LEU A 63 -13.10 14.92 -23.88
N HIS A 64 -12.91 16.13 -23.34
CA HIS A 64 -11.67 16.54 -22.72
C HIS A 64 -11.77 16.47 -21.19
N CYS A 65 -10.83 15.77 -20.57
CA CYS A 65 -10.65 15.72 -19.11
C CYS A 65 -9.22 16.06 -18.76
N SER A 66 -8.99 16.68 -17.60
CA SER A 66 -7.64 16.97 -17.12
C SER A 66 -7.47 16.57 -15.67
N MET A 67 -6.32 16.06 -15.31
CA MET A 67 -5.94 15.88 -13.91
C MET A 67 -5.64 17.25 -13.28
N VAL A 68 -6.33 17.55 -12.19
CA VAL A 68 -6.21 18.82 -11.45
C VAL A 68 -5.37 18.59 -10.22
N THR A 69 -4.18 19.21 -10.19
CA THR A 69 -3.19 19.13 -9.10
C THR A 69 -2.72 20.54 -8.73
N HIS A 70 -2.22 20.72 -7.52
CA HIS A 70 -1.48 21.93 -7.08
C HIS A 70 -2.15 23.27 -7.45
N ILE A 71 -3.40 23.45 -7.07
CA ILE A 71 -4.13 24.72 -7.22
C ILE A 71 -3.79 25.63 -6.03
N ASP A 72 -2.57 26.10 -5.98
CA ASP A 72 -1.97 26.84 -4.88
C ASP A 72 -1.78 28.33 -5.20
N THR A 73 -2.05 28.76 -6.44
CA THR A 73 -1.99 30.18 -6.82
C THR A 73 -3.25 30.66 -7.55
N PRO A 74 -3.58 31.97 -7.51
CA PRO A 74 -4.71 32.54 -8.23
C PRO A 74 -4.67 32.30 -9.75
N GLU A 75 -3.47 32.29 -10.34
CA GLU A 75 -3.26 32.09 -11.78
C GLU A 75 -3.61 30.66 -12.18
N LYS A 76 -3.19 29.65 -11.38
CA LYS A 76 -3.55 28.26 -11.60
C LYS A 76 -5.05 28.03 -11.45
N PHE A 77 -5.67 28.66 -10.46
CA PHE A 77 -7.11 28.63 -10.30
C PHE A 77 -7.83 29.23 -11.52
N ALA A 78 -7.41 30.42 -11.98
CA ALA A 78 -7.98 31.08 -13.15
C ALA A 78 -7.85 30.22 -14.41
N LEU A 79 -6.70 29.54 -14.61
CA LEU A 79 -6.49 28.63 -15.71
C LEU A 79 -7.46 27.43 -15.69
N VAL A 80 -7.58 26.74 -14.55
CA VAL A 80 -8.47 25.58 -14.42
C VAL A 80 -9.94 26.00 -14.57
N ARG A 81 -10.33 27.16 -14.02
CA ARG A 81 -11.67 27.74 -14.22
C ARG A 81 -11.95 28.00 -15.70
N ALA A 82 -11.02 28.61 -16.43
CA ALA A 82 -11.18 28.87 -17.86
C ALA A 82 -11.31 27.56 -18.68
N GLN A 83 -10.58 26.51 -18.30
CA GLN A 83 -10.69 25.20 -18.91
C GLN A 83 -12.07 24.58 -18.64
N ALA A 84 -12.59 24.66 -17.41
CA ALA A 84 -13.93 24.18 -17.08
C ALA A 84 -15.02 24.93 -17.89
N GLN A 85 -14.89 26.25 -18.02
CA GLN A 85 -15.78 27.07 -18.86
C GLN A 85 -15.70 26.70 -20.35
N ALA A 86 -14.54 26.24 -20.83
CA ALA A 86 -14.34 25.73 -22.17
C ALA A 86 -14.81 24.26 -22.35
N GLY A 87 -15.42 23.64 -21.33
CA GLY A 87 -16.01 22.31 -21.40
C GLY A 87 -15.11 21.18 -20.92
N VAL A 88 -13.91 21.46 -20.39
CA VAL A 88 -13.02 20.42 -19.84
C VAL A 88 -13.49 19.98 -18.46
N TRP A 89 -13.48 18.66 -18.22
CA TRP A 89 -13.76 18.09 -16.91
C TRP A 89 -12.49 17.96 -16.08
N GLY A 90 -12.51 18.52 -14.85
CA GLY A 90 -11.42 18.43 -13.91
C GLY A 90 -11.52 17.15 -13.06
N PHE A 91 -10.50 16.31 -13.13
CA PHE A 91 -10.34 15.11 -12.30
C PHE A 91 -9.40 15.47 -11.15
N CYS A 92 -9.99 15.78 -10.00
CA CYS A 92 -9.28 16.28 -8.82
C CYS A 92 -8.74 15.12 -7.98
N MET A 93 -7.59 15.32 -7.35
CA MET A 93 -6.94 14.29 -6.52
C MET A 93 -7.63 14.06 -5.16
N SER A 94 -8.70 14.80 -4.88
CA SER A 94 -9.51 14.61 -3.67
C SER A 94 -10.92 15.18 -3.86
N ASP A 95 -11.87 14.66 -3.09
CA ASP A 95 -13.23 15.17 -3.01
C ASP A 95 -13.26 16.63 -2.48
N ASP A 96 -12.40 16.97 -1.51
CA ASP A 96 -12.28 18.34 -1.02
C ASP A 96 -11.88 19.30 -2.14
N THR A 97 -10.87 18.96 -2.93
CA THR A 97 -10.44 19.77 -4.07
C THR A 97 -11.56 19.89 -5.11
N ALA A 98 -12.26 18.81 -5.43
CA ALA A 98 -13.36 18.83 -6.39
C ALA A 98 -14.50 19.76 -5.93
N ARG A 99 -14.91 19.65 -4.68
CA ARG A 99 -15.95 20.53 -4.09
C ARG A 99 -15.53 22.01 -4.05
N ARG A 100 -14.28 22.28 -3.62
CA ARG A 100 -13.76 23.64 -3.58
C ARG A 100 -13.69 24.26 -4.99
N MET A 101 -13.20 23.51 -5.98
CA MET A 101 -13.14 23.98 -7.36
C MET A 101 -14.53 24.24 -7.92
N ALA A 102 -15.52 23.36 -7.68
CA ALA A 102 -16.90 23.58 -8.09
C ALA A 102 -17.50 24.85 -7.46
N THR A 103 -17.32 25.03 -6.15
CA THR A 103 -17.83 26.19 -5.41
C THR A 103 -17.20 27.51 -5.88
N LEU A 104 -15.88 27.55 -5.98
CA LEU A 104 -15.15 28.79 -6.31
C LEU A 104 -15.27 29.16 -7.78
N SER A 105 -15.36 28.21 -8.69
CA SER A 105 -15.50 28.46 -10.13
C SER A 105 -16.94 28.71 -10.56
N GLY A 106 -17.92 28.22 -9.83
CA GLY A 106 -19.31 28.14 -10.25
C GLY A 106 -19.61 27.06 -11.28
N GLU A 107 -18.66 26.13 -11.52
CA GLU A 107 -18.74 25.09 -12.54
C GLU A 107 -18.87 23.70 -11.92
N ALA A 108 -19.87 22.92 -12.29
CA ALA A 108 -20.10 21.55 -11.80
C ALA A 108 -19.28 20.49 -12.57
N ARG A 109 -18.08 20.85 -13.04
CA ARG A 109 -17.23 20.00 -13.91
C ARG A 109 -16.03 19.40 -13.19
N PHE A 110 -16.12 19.19 -11.88
CA PHE A 110 -15.03 18.67 -11.07
C PHE A 110 -15.45 17.37 -10.39
N LEU A 111 -14.61 16.33 -10.56
CA LEU A 111 -14.87 14.99 -10.03
C LEU A 111 -13.71 14.58 -9.12
N ASP A 112 -14.01 13.85 -8.04
CA ASP A 112 -13.00 13.21 -7.21
C ASP A 112 -12.41 12.00 -7.93
N PHE A 113 -11.10 12.04 -8.13
CA PHE A 113 -10.29 10.98 -8.71
C PHE A 113 -8.95 10.86 -8.00
N ALA A 114 -9.00 10.56 -6.71
CA ALA A 114 -7.80 10.24 -5.93
C ALA A 114 -7.05 9.09 -6.60
N PRO A 115 -5.78 9.31 -7.01
CA PRO A 115 -4.99 8.29 -7.70
C PRO A 115 -4.49 7.22 -6.72
N PRO A 116 -4.18 6.01 -7.22
CA PRO A 116 -3.44 5.02 -6.45
C PRO A 116 -2.00 5.46 -6.18
N ALA A 117 -1.34 4.76 -5.27
CA ALA A 117 0.07 4.97 -5.00
C ALA A 117 0.92 4.66 -6.24
N MET A 118 1.95 5.49 -6.46
CA MET A 118 2.88 5.33 -7.58
C MET A 118 3.88 4.19 -7.37
N MET A 119 4.16 3.83 -6.13
CA MET A 119 5.05 2.71 -5.84
C MET A 119 4.27 1.41 -5.74
N ALA A 120 4.80 0.35 -6.34
CA ALA A 120 4.27 -0.99 -6.11
C ALA A 120 4.51 -1.36 -4.63
N GLY A 121 3.46 -1.77 -3.95
CA GLY A 121 3.55 -2.27 -2.59
C GLY A 121 3.51 -3.79 -2.60
N GLU A 122 4.62 -4.44 -2.25
CA GLU A 122 4.55 -5.87 -1.95
C GLU A 122 3.71 -6.10 -0.68
N ARG A 123 3.08 -7.26 -0.61
CA ARG A 123 2.36 -7.69 0.60
C ARG A 123 3.32 -7.68 1.78
N ARG A 124 2.96 -6.99 2.86
CA ARG A 124 3.78 -6.98 4.08
C ARG A 124 3.71 -8.35 4.75
N ARG A 125 4.86 -8.79 5.25
CA ARG A 125 5.03 -9.97 6.11
C ARG A 125 5.60 -9.50 7.44
N LEU A 126 5.29 -10.21 8.51
CA LEU A 126 5.95 -10.00 9.81
C LEU A 126 7.21 -10.85 9.90
N ASN A 127 8.30 -10.24 10.30
CA ASN A 127 9.55 -10.90 10.63
C ASN A 127 9.58 -11.19 12.13
N LEU A 128 9.39 -12.44 12.51
CA LEU A 128 9.34 -12.89 13.89
C LEU A 128 10.67 -13.56 14.26
N LEU A 129 11.34 -13.02 15.27
CA LEU A 129 12.62 -13.52 15.76
C LEU A 129 12.43 -14.25 17.09
N PHE A 130 13.02 -15.42 17.21
CA PHE A 130 13.21 -16.12 18.48
C PHE A 130 14.69 -16.43 18.66
N SER A 131 15.23 -16.15 19.86
CA SER A 131 16.63 -16.47 20.20
C SER A 131 16.66 -17.26 21.51
N GLY A 132 16.92 -18.54 21.39
CA GLY A 132 16.99 -19.45 22.54
C GLY A 132 17.14 -20.90 22.14
N ARG A 133 17.79 -21.69 22.99
CA ARG A 133 17.90 -23.16 22.81
C ARG A 133 16.56 -23.81 23.16
N LEU A 134 16.29 -24.94 22.55
CA LEU A 134 15.25 -25.84 23.03
C LEU A 134 15.81 -26.64 24.20
N TYR A 135 15.08 -26.70 25.29
CA TYR A 135 15.44 -27.46 26.49
C TYR A 135 14.51 -28.66 26.66
N ASP A 136 15.08 -29.81 27.01
CA ASP A 136 14.32 -31.06 27.15
C ASP A 136 13.32 -31.04 28.34
N ASP A 137 13.60 -30.18 29.33
CA ASP A 137 12.73 -29.98 30.48
C ASP A 137 11.55 -29.02 30.27
N GLY A 138 11.48 -28.40 29.11
CA GLY A 138 10.39 -27.49 28.72
C GLY A 138 10.34 -26.18 29.55
N ARG A 139 11.37 -25.86 30.31
CA ARG A 139 11.39 -24.74 31.31
C ARG A 139 11.18 -23.35 30.69
N LYS A 140 11.33 -23.23 29.37
CA LYS A 140 11.09 -21.96 28.64
C LYS A 140 9.83 -22.01 27.81
N ASN A 141 8.92 -22.95 28.09
CA ASN A 141 7.63 -23.11 27.38
C ASN A 141 7.81 -23.14 25.85
N GLU A 142 8.77 -23.91 25.38
CA GLU A 142 9.17 -23.96 23.97
C GLU A 142 8.01 -24.39 23.03
N ALA A 143 7.06 -25.15 23.56
CA ALA A 143 5.84 -25.49 22.81
C ALA A 143 5.06 -24.22 22.41
N TRP A 144 5.04 -23.19 23.28
CA TRP A 144 4.34 -21.93 23.02
C TRP A 144 4.97 -21.12 21.87
N VAL A 145 6.27 -21.30 21.63
CA VAL A 145 6.94 -20.71 20.46
C VAL A 145 6.31 -21.24 19.16
N ILE A 146 6.13 -22.56 19.08
CA ILE A 146 5.53 -23.21 17.93
C ILE A 146 4.05 -22.84 17.78
N ASP A 147 3.30 -22.82 18.89
CA ASP A 147 1.89 -22.43 18.89
C ASP A 147 1.73 -20.96 18.43
N PHE A 148 2.59 -20.06 18.92
CA PHE A 148 2.62 -18.67 18.50
C PHE A 148 2.89 -18.53 16.99
N PHE A 149 3.88 -19.24 16.48
CA PHE A 149 4.18 -19.21 15.04
C PHE A 149 3.01 -19.77 14.19
N ARG A 150 2.39 -20.85 14.63
CA ARG A 150 1.22 -21.44 13.97
C ARG A 150 -0.05 -20.58 14.01
N ALA A 151 -0.09 -19.56 14.87
CA ALA A 151 -1.22 -18.64 14.91
C ALA A 151 -1.26 -17.68 13.71
N PHE A 152 -0.19 -17.60 12.93
CA PHE A 152 -0.12 -16.78 11.72
C PHE A 152 -0.32 -17.65 10.46
N ARG A 153 -0.80 -17.04 9.39
CA ARG A 153 -0.80 -17.71 8.09
C ARG A 153 0.63 -17.83 7.54
N PRO A 154 1.01 -18.95 6.93
CA PRO A 154 2.37 -19.15 6.42
C PRO A 154 2.87 -18.05 5.47
N ALA A 155 1.99 -17.55 4.60
CA ALA A 155 2.33 -16.49 3.65
C ALA A 155 2.60 -15.12 4.30
N ASP A 156 2.20 -14.93 5.55
CA ASP A 156 2.21 -13.63 6.24
C ASP A 156 3.42 -13.42 7.15
N VAL A 157 4.23 -14.46 7.37
CA VAL A 157 5.35 -14.39 8.31
C VAL A 157 6.65 -14.95 7.73
N VAL A 158 7.76 -14.45 8.24
CA VAL A 158 9.09 -15.04 8.16
C VAL A 158 9.53 -15.36 9.59
N LEU A 159 9.84 -16.62 9.84
CA LEU A 159 10.24 -17.12 11.15
C LEU A 159 11.76 -17.25 11.21
N ARG A 160 12.39 -16.55 12.13
CA ARG A 160 13.85 -16.61 12.36
C ARG A 160 14.11 -17.16 13.72
N VAL A 161 14.82 -18.28 13.78
CA VAL A 161 15.10 -18.98 15.04
C VAL A 161 16.60 -19.17 15.19
N MET A 162 17.16 -18.67 16.30
CA MET A 162 18.57 -18.84 16.66
C MET A 162 18.68 -19.67 17.93
N GLY A 163 19.27 -20.83 17.80
CA GLY A 163 19.49 -21.78 18.92
C GLY A 163 19.39 -23.22 18.49
N ALA A 164 20.00 -24.12 19.24
CA ALA A 164 20.02 -25.55 18.99
C ALA A 164 18.72 -26.26 19.41
N GLY A 165 18.44 -27.38 18.80
CA GLY A 165 17.37 -28.32 19.17
C GLY A 165 16.03 -28.09 18.45
N TRP A 166 15.93 -27.08 17.57
CA TRP A 166 14.69 -26.70 16.90
C TRP A 166 14.44 -27.42 15.57
N GLU A 167 15.39 -28.20 15.07
CA GLU A 167 15.46 -28.71 13.72
C GLU A 167 14.18 -29.43 13.28
N SER A 168 13.68 -30.40 14.07
CA SER A 168 12.49 -31.16 13.73
C SER A 168 11.23 -30.31 13.72
N ARG A 169 11.06 -29.45 14.72
CA ARG A 169 9.88 -28.57 14.84
C ARG A 169 9.84 -27.52 13.72
N LEU A 170 10.99 -26.98 13.35
CA LEU A 170 11.09 -26.03 12.26
C LEU A 170 10.92 -26.71 10.88
N ALA A 171 11.35 -27.95 10.73
CA ALA A 171 11.08 -28.75 9.52
C ALA A 171 9.57 -28.96 9.32
N GLU A 172 8.81 -29.20 10.40
CA GLU A 172 7.34 -29.29 10.34
C GLU A 172 6.70 -27.96 9.90
N LEU A 173 7.17 -26.82 10.42
CA LEU A 173 6.68 -25.51 9.99
C LEU A 173 7.03 -25.23 8.52
N SER A 174 8.25 -25.56 8.08
CA SER A 174 8.64 -25.44 6.67
C SER A 174 7.77 -26.31 5.76
N ALA A 175 7.49 -27.56 6.17
CA ALA A 175 6.59 -28.44 5.44
C ALA A 175 5.14 -27.93 5.39
N ALA A 176 4.72 -27.15 6.39
CA ALA A 176 3.44 -26.45 6.41
C ALA A 176 3.44 -25.13 5.63
N GLY A 177 4.52 -24.80 4.91
CA GLY A 177 4.63 -23.65 4.02
C GLY A 177 5.14 -22.35 4.66
N TYR A 178 5.62 -22.40 5.92
CA TYR A 178 6.24 -21.22 6.54
C TYR A 178 7.63 -20.97 5.96
N ALA A 179 7.97 -19.69 5.76
CA ALA A 179 9.35 -19.29 5.50
C ALA A 179 10.13 -19.33 6.81
N VAL A 180 11.11 -20.20 6.92
CA VAL A 180 11.89 -20.43 8.15
C VAL A 180 13.37 -20.24 7.85
N GLU A 181 14.03 -19.42 8.66
CA GLU A 181 15.48 -19.26 8.72
C GLU A 181 15.96 -19.76 10.08
N HIS A 182 16.93 -20.68 10.11
CA HIS A 182 17.44 -21.27 11.34
C HIS A 182 18.97 -21.18 11.44
N ALA A 183 19.45 -20.81 12.62
CA ALA A 183 20.86 -20.87 12.99
C ALA A 183 21.00 -21.64 14.32
N GLN A 184 21.59 -22.84 14.26
CA GLN A 184 21.76 -23.73 15.42
C GLN A 184 22.66 -23.13 16.49
N GLN A 185 23.66 -22.36 16.10
CA GLN A 185 24.61 -21.71 16.99
C GLN A 185 24.42 -20.20 16.97
N PHE A 186 24.81 -19.55 18.05
CA PHE A 186 24.82 -18.10 18.10
C PHE A 186 25.85 -17.54 17.11
N ASP A 187 25.35 -16.79 16.15
CA ASP A 187 26.13 -16.07 15.12
C ASP A 187 25.81 -14.59 15.27
N LYS A 188 26.72 -13.84 15.88
CA LYS A 188 26.50 -12.43 16.21
C LYS A 188 26.22 -11.57 14.98
N PRO A 189 26.97 -11.65 13.86
CA PRO A 189 26.64 -10.89 12.64
C PRO A 189 25.24 -11.19 12.11
N ARG A 190 24.84 -12.47 12.04
CA ARG A 190 23.51 -12.89 11.61
C ARG A 190 22.42 -12.43 12.56
N TYR A 191 22.65 -12.55 13.87
CA TYR A 191 21.72 -12.08 14.89
C TYR A 191 21.45 -10.58 14.76
N GLN A 192 22.50 -9.78 14.58
CA GLN A 192 22.36 -8.35 14.35
C GLN A 192 21.61 -8.02 13.05
N ALA A 193 21.88 -8.78 11.97
CA ALA A 193 21.15 -8.61 10.71
C ALA A 193 19.65 -8.94 10.88
N TRP A 194 19.33 -10.02 11.60
CA TRP A 194 17.96 -10.41 11.89
C TRP A 194 17.24 -9.41 12.79
N LEU A 195 17.91 -8.85 13.81
CA LEU A 195 17.34 -7.79 14.65
C LEU A 195 16.98 -6.53 13.86
N LYS A 196 17.83 -6.12 12.91
CA LYS A 196 17.55 -4.93 12.06
C LYS A 196 16.29 -5.06 11.22
N ASP A 197 15.90 -6.29 10.91
CA ASP A 197 14.80 -6.61 10.01
C ASP A 197 13.58 -7.22 10.75
N ALA A 198 13.71 -7.52 12.05
CA ALA A 198 12.63 -8.09 12.84
C ALA A 198 11.57 -7.05 13.20
N ASP A 199 10.30 -7.44 13.13
CA ASP A 199 9.19 -6.66 13.69
C ASP A 199 9.04 -6.97 15.19
N HIS A 200 9.19 -8.25 15.55
CA HIS A 200 9.02 -8.71 16.92
C HIS A 200 10.07 -9.76 17.31
N LEU A 201 10.49 -9.71 18.57
CA LEU A 201 11.25 -10.78 19.23
C LEU A 201 10.35 -11.47 20.25
N LEU A 202 10.22 -12.80 20.16
CA LEU A 202 9.47 -13.61 21.11
C LEU A 202 10.38 -14.17 22.19
N TYR A 203 9.94 -14.09 23.46
CA TYR A 203 10.53 -14.79 24.58
C TYR A 203 9.44 -15.46 25.44
N THR A 204 9.61 -16.75 25.76
CA THR A 204 8.58 -17.57 26.43
C THR A 204 9.00 -18.12 27.80
N GLY A 205 10.20 -17.80 28.28
CA GLY A 205 10.67 -18.20 29.60
C GLY A 205 10.02 -17.41 30.72
N PHE A 206 9.75 -18.07 31.87
CA PHE A 206 9.30 -17.44 33.12
C PHE A 206 10.47 -17.39 34.10
N ASP A 207 11.34 -16.45 33.90
CA ASP A 207 12.55 -16.20 34.72
C ASP A 207 12.80 -14.68 34.87
N GLU A 208 14.02 -14.25 35.21
CA GLU A 208 14.36 -12.84 35.40
C GLU A 208 14.30 -12.02 34.13
N GLY A 209 14.17 -12.66 32.95
CA GLY A 209 14.11 -12.06 31.63
C GLY A 209 15.29 -12.46 30.74
N ALA A 210 15.16 -12.18 29.45
CA ALA A 210 16.16 -12.51 28.46
C ALA A 210 16.97 -11.28 28.02
N LEU A 211 18.30 -11.38 27.98
CA LEU A 211 19.16 -10.28 27.47
C LEU A 211 18.81 -9.89 26.02
N SER A 212 18.31 -10.83 25.22
CA SER A 212 17.82 -10.57 23.86
C SER A 212 16.68 -9.56 23.81
N THR A 213 15.93 -9.37 24.90
CA THR A 213 14.89 -8.33 25.00
C THR A 213 15.51 -6.93 24.92
N LEU A 214 16.62 -6.71 25.63
CA LEU A 214 17.34 -5.42 25.60
C LEU A 214 17.97 -5.16 24.23
N ASP A 215 18.52 -6.22 23.61
CA ASP A 215 19.04 -6.13 22.25
C ASP A 215 17.92 -5.74 21.26
N ALA A 216 16.73 -6.35 21.38
CA ALA A 216 15.59 -6.04 20.55
C ALA A 216 15.18 -4.56 20.70
N LEU A 217 15.02 -4.07 21.92
CA LEU A 217 14.70 -2.66 22.19
C LEU A 217 15.73 -1.70 21.61
N LEU A 218 17.02 -2.04 21.71
CA LEU A 218 18.10 -1.23 21.11
C LEU A 218 17.96 -1.07 19.60
N TYR A 219 17.41 -2.08 18.93
CA TYR A 219 17.17 -2.07 17.47
C TYR A 219 15.76 -1.58 17.08
N GLY A 220 14.95 -1.14 18.05
CA GLY A 220 13.57 -0.70 17.78
C GLY A 220 12.60 -1.85 17.50
N VAL A 221 13.01 -3.09 17.80
CA VAL A 221 12.15 -4.29 17.68
C VAL A 221 11.27 -4.37 18.92
N VAL A 222 9.98 -4.64 18.74
CA VAL A 222 9.04 -4.76 19.86
C VAL A 222 9.07 -6.18 20.43
N PRO A 223 9.57 -6.39 21.68
CA PRO A 223 9.59 -7.71 22.29
C PRO A 223 8.19 -8.15 22.72
N ILE A 224 7.92 -9.46 22.56
CA ILE A 224 6.75 -10.16 23.10
C ILE A 224 7.26 -11.09 24.18
N VAL A 225 7.01 -10.76 25.46
CA VAL A 225 7.72 -11.34 26.60
C VAL A 225 6.78 -11.70 27.73
N THR A 226 7.22 -12.60 28.59
CA THR A 226 6.50 -12.91 29.82
C THR A 226 6.45 -11.71 30.77
N ALA A 227 5.32 -11.52 31.44
CA ALA A 227 5.12 -10.45 32.42
C ALA A 227 5.87 -10.78 33.75
N GLN A 228 7.20 -10.77 33.70
CA GLN A 228 8.06 -11.19 34.77
C GLN A 228 9.44 -10.53 34.73
N GLY A 229 10.09 -10.42 35.89
CA GLY A 229 11.42 -9.88 36.02
C GLY A 229 11.54 -8.46 35.46
N TYR A 230 12.69 -8.13 34.89
CA TYR A 230 12.94 -6.78 34.36
C TYR A 230 12.10 -6.42 33.12
N HIS A 231 11.37 -7.39 32.52
CA HIS A 231 10.42 -7.09 31.47
C HIS A 231 9.33 -6.11 31.91
N LEU A 232 8.95 -6.16 33.22
CA LEU A 232 7.98 -5.26 33.82
C LEU A 232 8.50 -3.83 34.00
N GLU A 233 9.81 -3.65 33.96
CA GLU A 233 10.47 -2.34 34.05
C GLU A 233 10.50 -1.61 32.72
N GLN A 234 10.18 -2.34 31.64
CA GLN A 234 10.11 -1.82 30.24
C GLN A 234 8.66 -1.54 29.82
N GLU A 235 7.83 -1.06 30.73
CA GLU A 235 6.40 -0.81 30.47
C GLU A 235 6.21 0.16 29.29
N GLY A 236 5.31 -0.22 28.38
CA GLY A 236 5.01 0.55 27.16
C GLY A 236 5.92 0.26 25.97
N GLU A 237 7.08 -0.35 26.17
CA GLU A 237 8.04 -0.70 25.11
C GLU A 237 7.97 -2.17 24.70
N VAL A 238 7.29 -3.01 25.51
CA VAL A 238 7.16 -4.45 25.31
C VAL A 238 5.69 -4.90 25.31
N LEU A 239 5.39 -6.01 24.64
CA LEU A 239 4.11 -6.68 24.73
C LEU A 239 4.21 -7.82 25.73
N THR A 240 3.61 -7.63 26.91
CA THR A 240 3.69 -8.62 27.99
C THR A 240 2.51 -9.58 27.98
N TYR A 241 2.75 -10.83 28.43
CA TYR A 241 1.73 -11.84 28.66
C TYR A 241 2.09 -12.70 29.89
N ALA A 242 1.09 -13.21 30.60
CA ALA A 242 1.26 -14.09 31.75
C ALA A 242 0.75 -15.51 31.50
N THR A 243 -0.03 -15.73 30.45
CA THR A 243 -0.63 -17.03 30.12
C THR A 243 -0.51 -17.33 28.64
N HIS A 244 -0.58 -18.61 28.26
CA HIS A 244 -0.65 -19.04 26.86
C HIS A 244 -1.80 -18.33 26.11
N ALA A 245 -2.98 -18.25 26.73
CA ALA A 245 -4.14 -17.59 26.12
C ALA A 245 -3.87 -16.10 25.79
N GLN A 246 -3.15 -15.39 26.68
CA GLN A 246 -2.76 -13.99 26.43
C GLN A 246 -1.74 -13.90 25.28
N LEU A 247 -0.77 -14.82 25.22
CA LEU A 247 0.17 -14.89 24.10
C LEU A 247 -0.56 -15.11 22.77
N MET A 248 -1.51 -16.04 22.71
CA MET A 248 -2.33 -16.29 21.52
C MET A 248 -3.21 -15.08 21.16
N ALA A 249 -3.70 -14.33 22.13
CA ALA A 249 -4.45 -13.09 21.89
C ALA A 249 -3.56 -12.00 21.25
N ILE A 250 -2.27 -11.91 21.65
CA ILE A 250 -1.28 -11.04 20.99
C ILE A 250 -1.10 -11.47 19.53
N ALA A 251 -0.86 -12.76 19.26
CA ALA A 251 -0.72 -13.25 17.89
C ALA A 251 -1.93 -12.91 17.02
N ALA A 252 -3.14 -13.15 17.52
CA ALA A 252 -4.39 -12.83 16.81
C ALA A 252 -4.53 -11.32 16.53
N ARG A 253 -4.11 -10.46 17.45
CA ARG A 253 -4.09 -9.01 17.24
C ARG A 253 -3.11 -8.61 16.15
N LEU A 254 -1.89 -9.15 16.17
CA LEU A 254 -0.85 -8.86 15.16
C LEU A 254 -1.29 -9.33 13.78
N GLN A 255 -1.92 -10.51 13.67
CA GLN A 255 -2.46 -10.99 12.40
C GLN A 255 -3.53 -10.05 11.86
N ARG A 256 -4.46 -9.56 12.69
CA ARG A 256 -5.48 -8.58 12.25
C ARG A 256 -4.85 -7.26 11.79
N GLN A 257 -3.88 -6.72 12.51
CA GLN A 257 -3.18 -5.49 12.12
C GLN A 257 -2.45 -5.66 10.78
N LEU A 258 -1.85 -6.83 10.55
CA LEU A 258 -1.22 -7.16 9.28
C LEU A 258 -2.25 -7.23 8.15
N ASP A 259 -3.42 -7.84 8.39
CA ASP A 259 -4.51 -7.93 7.42
C ASP A 259 -5.03 -6.55 7.02
N GLU A 260 -5.26 -5.68 8.01
CA GLU A 260 -5.68 -4.29 7.79
C GLU A 260 -4.62 -3.51 6.99
N THR A 261 -3.33 -3.69 7.33
CA THR A 261 -2.22 -3.08 6.59
C THR A 261 -2.17 -3.56 5.15
N ASN A 262 -2.31 -4.85 4.91
CA ASN A 262 -2.28 -5.43 3.57
C ASN A 262 -3.52 -5.02 2.75
N ALA A 263 -4.70 -5.02 3.35
CA ALA A 263 -5.92 -4.53 2.70
C ALA A 263 -5.82 -3.03 2.33
N MET A 264 -5.22 -2.21 3.19
CA MET A 264 -4.94 -0.82 2.88
C MET A 264 -3.96 -0.70 1.69
N ARG A 265 -2.88 -1.49 1.67
CA ARG A 265 -1.89 -1.50 0.57
C ARG A 265 -2.53 -1.91 -0.76
N GLU A 266 -3.30 -2.99 -0.77
CA GLU A 266 -4.04 -3.46 -1.95
C GLU A 266 -4.95 -2.35 -2.49
N ARG A 267 -5.73 -1.70 -1.62
CA ARG A 267 -6.60 -0.58 -2.01
C ARG A 267 -5.83 0.61 -2.56
N LEU A 268 -4.68 0.94 -1.94
CA LEU A 268 -3.84 2.07 -2.38
C LEU A 268 -3.11 1.81 -3.69
N THR A 269 -2.97 0.56 -4.13
CA THR A 269 -2.27 0.19 -5.37
C THR A 269 -3.18 -0.34 -6.46
N ASP A 270 -4.50 -0.26 -6.28
CA ASP A 270 -5.50 -0.80 -7.23
C ASP A 270 -5.69 0.14 -8.43
N TRP A 271 -4.75 0.08 -9.37
CA TRP A 271 -4.80 0.79 -10.64
C TRP A 271 -5.92 0.29 -11.54
N ASP A 272 -6.33 -0.97 -11.43
CA ASP A 272 -7.42 -1.54 -12.20
C ASP A 272 -8.78 -0.95 -11.78
N ALA A 273 -9.07 -0.89 -10.48
CA ALA A 273 -10.25 -0.19 -9.97
C ALA A 273 -10.25 1.30 -10.35
N PHE A 274 -9.09 1.94 -10.31
CA PHE A 274 -8.94 3.34 -10.73
C PHE A 274 -9.25 3.53 -12.22
N ALA A 275 -8.76 2.65 -13.09
CA ALA A 275 -9.06 2.66 -14.53
C ALA A 275 -10.55 2.44 -14.80
N ARG A 276 -11.19 1.47 -14.13
CA ARG A 276 -12.64 1.25 -14.23
C ARG A 276 -13.46 2.49 -13.82
N ARG A 277 -13.05 3.20 -12.77
CA ARG A 277 -13.69 4.46 -12.35
C ARG A 277 -13.60 5.52 -13.47
N HIS A 278 -12.44 5.63 -14.14
CA HIS A 278 -12.27 6.54 -15.29
C HIS A 278 -13.22 6.18 -16.42
N VAL A 279 -13.22 4.92 -16.85
CA VAL A 279 -14.08 4.45 -17.94
C VAL A 279 -15.56 4.71 -17.64
N ALA A 280 -16.01 4.39 -16.41
CA ALA A 280 -17.38 4.63 -16.00
C ALA A 280 -17.74 6.13 -15.96
N ALA A 281 -16.83 6.99 -15.53
CA ALA A 281 -17.02 8.44 -15.53
C ALA A 281 -17.09 8.97 -16.96
N TRP A 282 -16.13 8.62 -17.82
CA TRP A 282 -16.10 9.06 -19.21
C TRP A 282 -17.34 8.62 -19.98
N GLN A 283 -17.81 7.39 -19.78
CA GLN A 283 -19.04 6.91 -20.45
C GLN A 283 -20.24 7.76 -20.05
N ARG A 284 -20.43 8.01 -18.72
CA ARG A 284 -21.51 8.90 -18.27
C ARG A 284 -21.45 10.30 -18.86
N LEU A 285 -20.25 10.87 -18.98
CA LEU A 285 -20.03 12.20 -19.53
C LEU A 285 -20.32 12.24 -21.03
N ILE A 286 -19.89 11.23 -21.79
CA ILE A 286 -20.20 11.11 -23.21
C ILE A 286 -21.71 10.97 -23.44
N ASP A 287 -22.37 10.12 -22.66
CA ASP A 287 -23.81 9.90 -22.81
C ASP A 287 -24.60 11.18 -22.47
N ALA A 288 -24.18 11.92 -21.46
CA ALA A 288 -24.76 13.22 -21.12
C ALA A 288 -24.56 14.26 -22.24
N GLN A 289 -23.37 14.31 -22.88
CA GLN A 289 -23.11 15.21 -24.00
C GLN A 289 -23.99 14.86 -25.21
N ARG A 290 -24.14 13.56 -25.52
CA ARG A 290 -25.02 13.11 -26.63
C ARG A 290 -26.48 13.45 -26.37
N ALA A 291 -26.96 13.26 -25.14
CA ALA A 291 -28.33 13.60 -24.77
C ALA A 291 -28.65 15.11 -24.83
N ALA A 292 -27.62 15.95 -24.62
CA ALA A 292 -27.75 17.41 -24.68
C ALA A 292 -27.67 17.99 -26.11
N GLN A 293 -27.27 17.19 -27.13
CA GLN A 293 -27.28 17.63 -28.52
C GLN A 293 -28.70 17.53 -29.07
N PRO A 294 -29.32 18.62 -29.59
CA PRO A 294 -30.61 18.53 -30.23
C PRO A 294 -30.50 17.57 -31.41
N LEU A 295 -31.49 16.69 -31.57
CA LEU A 295 -31.64 15.87 -32.74
C LEU A 295 -31.56 16.81 -33.98
N ALA A 296 -30.50 16.68 -34.77
CA ALA A 296 -30.40 17.42 -36.02
C ALA A 296 -31.60 17.02 -36.88
N ALA A 297 -32.51 17.97 -37.09
CA ALA A 297 -33.70 17.81 -37.88
C ALA A 297 -33.38 17.78 -39.37
#